data_8d4ab66d4fb8048a0e789a60a2c72ca2
#
_entry.id   8d4ab66d4fb8048a0e789a60a2c72ca2
#
_cell.length_a   1.000
_cell.length_b   1.000
_cell.length_c   1.000
_cell.angle_alpha   90.00
_cell.angle_beta   90.00
_cell.angle_gamma   90.00
#
_symmetry.space_group_name_H-M   'P 1'
#
loop_
_entity.id
_entity.type
_entity.pdbx_description
1 polymer ?
#
loop_
_entity_poly.entity_id
_entity_poly.type
_entity_poly.pdbx_seq_one_letter_code
_entity_poly.pdbx_strand_id
1 'polypeptide(L)'
;DPTVVLLTPGIYISAYFEHTSLARMMGIELVEGSDLLVDNHKVYMKTTSGLKQVDVIYRRVDDDFIDPLVFRGDSMLGVPGIYGAYRTGNVAIVNAMGNGVADDKAVYSYVPAMIRYYLNEEPILKNVPTYQLELPENRKLVFENMNKMVIKKTNESGGYGMLIGSAATEKQMEEFKVAVEDDPRSYIAQPIISLSSAPCYINGILQAR
;
A
#
# COMPACT_ATOMS: atom_id res chain seq x y z
N ASP A 1 8.17 29.78 -7.99
CA ASP A 1 8.13 28.64 -7.06
C ASP A 1 6.91 27.80 -7.37
N PRO A 2 7.07 26.48 -7.58
CA PRO A 2 5.95 25.60 -7.84
C PRO A 2 5.05 25.45 -6.61
N THR A 3 3.76 25.35 -6.83
CA THR A 3 2.81 24.99 -5.78
C THR A 3 2.79 23.48 -5.64
N VAL A 4 3.25 22.98 -4.49
CA VAL A 4 3.32 21.54 -4.17
C VAL A 4 2.29 21.22 -3.10
N VAL A 5 1.55 20.14 -3.25
CA VAL A 5 0.61 19.65 -2.25
C VAL A 5 0.80 18.16 -1.97
N LEU A 6 0.43 17.71 -0.77
CA LEU A 6 0.32 16.29 -0.44
C LEU A 6 -1.16 15.89 -0.47
N LEU A 7 -1.52 15.00 -1.40
CA LEU A 7 -2.88 14.49 -1.54
C LEU A 7 -3.06 13.24 -0.66
N THR A 8 -3.96 13.33 0.30
CA THR A 8 -4.29 12.27 1.27
C THR A 8 -5.75 11.80 1.13
N PRO A 9 -6.06 10.53 1.45
CA PRO A 9 -7.43 10.09 1.67
C PRO A 9 -8.07 10.63 2.95
N GLY A 10 -7.36 11.45 3.73
CA GLY A 10 -7.83 12.00 4.98
C GLY A 10 -7.88 10.95 6.10
N ILE A 11 -8.88 11.08 6.97
CA ILE A 11 -9.06 10.22 8.15
C ILE A 11 -9.42 8.77 7.83
N TYR A 12 -9.69 8.45 6.57
CA TYR A 12 -10.03 7.09 6.12
C TYR A 12 -8.83 6.16 6.00
N ILE A 13 -7.60 6.65 6.25
CA ILE A 13 -6.39 5.83 6.22
C ILE A 13 -5.70 5.81 7.58
N SER A 14 -5.19 4.64 8.00
CA SER A 14 -4.44 4.48 9.25
C SER A 14 -3.14 5.31 9.30
N ALA A 15 -2.57 5.64 8.14
CA ALA A 15 -1.36 6.44 8.00
C ALA A 15 -1.61 7.96 7.97
N TYR A 16 -2.79 8.45 8.36
CA TYR A 16 -3.11 9.89 8.29
C TYR A 16 -2.13 10.77 9.10
N PHE A 17 -1.72 10.30 10.28
CA PHE A 17 -0.71 10.99 11.09
C PHE A 17 0.63 11.12 10.34
N GLU A 18 1.05 10.07 9.65
CA GLU A 18 2.27 10.10 8.81
C GLU A 18 2.14 11.14 7.70
N HIS A 19 0.99 11.20 7.02
CA HIS A 19 0.75 12.17 5.95
C HIS A 19 0.80 13.61 6.46
N THR A 20 0.18 13.89 7.60
CA THR A 20 0.24 15.21 8.24
C THR A 20 1.66 15.59 8.66
N SER A 21 2.41 14.63 9.21
CA SER A 21 3.80 14.84 9.61
C SER A 21 4.70 15.12 8.41
N LEU A 22 4.54 14.37 7.33
CA LEU A 22 5.28 14.58 6.08
C LEU A 22 5.00 15.96 5.46
N ALA A 23 3.72 16.32 5.31
CA ALA A 23 3.34 17.62 4.76
C ALA A 23 3.94 18.78 5.58
N ARG A 24 3.87 18.67 6.92
CA ARG A 24 4.45 19.66 7.84
C ARG A 24 5.97 19.75 7.73
N MET A 25 6.67 18.60 7.64
CA MET A 25 8.12 18.57 7.50
C MET A 25 8.59 19.12 6.15
N MET A 26 7.82 18.89 5.10
CA MET A 26 8.09 19.42 3.76
C MET A 26 7.68 20.89 3.60
N GLY A 27 6.87 21.43 4.52
CA GLY A 27 6.35 22.81 4.41
C GLY A 27 5.35 22.97 3.27
N ILE A 28 4.56 21.93 2.95
CA ILE A 28 3.57 21.93 1.86
C ILE A 28 2.17 21.71 2.43
N GLU A 29 1.15 22.09 1.64
CA GLU A 29 -0.25 21.94 2.02
C GLU A 29 -0.66 20.46 1.99
N LEU A 30 -1.37 20.03 3.03
CA LEU A 30 -2.07 18.76 3.07
C LEU A 30 -3.48 18.97 2.51
N VAL A 31 -3.84 18.22 1.48
CA VAL A 31 -5.13 18.33 0.80
C VAL A 31 -5.82 16.99 0.65
N GLU A 32 -7.14 16.98 0.71
CA GLU A 32 -8.00 15.87 0.32
C GLU A 32 -8.51 16.07 -1.10
N GLY A 33 -9.11 15.03 -1.72
CA GLY A 33 -9.66 15.13 -3.07
C GLY A 33 -10.70 16.24 -3.20
N SER A 34 -11.48 16.50 -2.15
CA SER A 34 -12.48 17.58 -2.10
C SER A 34 -11.90 18.99 -2.14
N ASP A 35 -10.63 19.17 -1.75
CA ASP A 35 -9.94 20.46 -1.76
C ASP A 35 -9.37 20.81 -3.13
N LEU A 36 -9.34 19.86 -4.03
CA LEU A 36 -8.84 20.04 -5.39
C LEU A 36 -9.98 20.08 -6.41
N LEU A 37 -9.72 20.67 -7.54
CA LEU A 37 -10.55 20.60 -8.74
C LEU A 37 -9.69 20.65 -10.00
N VAL A 38 -10.22 20.11 -11.09
CA VAL A 38 -9.59 20.20 -12.40
C VAL A 38 -10.44 21.06 -13.32
N ASP A 39 -9.83 22.06 -13.90
CA ASP A 39 -10.41 22.90 -14.94
C ASP A 39 -9.44 23.06 -16.10
N ASN A 40 -9.91 22.85 -17.34
CA ASN A 40 -9.10 22.93 -18.57
C ASN A 40 -7.77 22.17 -18.46
N HIS A 41 -7.81 20.93 -17.93
CA HIS A 41 -6.64 20.08 -17.69
C HIS A 41 -5.57 20.69 -16.74
N LYS A 42 -5.95 21.59 -15.89
CA LYS A 42 -5.10 22.11 -14.80
C LYS A 42 -5.72 21.81 -13.46
N VAL A 43 -4.87 21.49 -12.49
CA VAL A 43 -5.31 21.22 -11.12
C VAL A 43 -5.25 22.49 -10.31
N TYR A 44 -6.30 22.76 -9.53
CA TYR A 44 -6.37 23.91 -8.62
C TYR A 44 -6.74 23.45 -7.22
N MET A 45 -6.08 24.04 -6.24
CA MET A 45 -6.45 23.94 -4.84
C MET A 45 -7.42 25.07 -4.48
N LYS A 46 -8.48 24.72 -3.76
CA LYS A 46 -9.44 25.68 -3.19
C LYS A 46 -8.84 26.33 -1.96
N THR A 47 -8.76 27.64 -1.96
CA THR A 47 -8.27 28.44 -0.81
C THR A 47 -9.28 29.49 -0.42
N THR A 48 -9.12 30.09 0.75
CA THR A 48 -9.96 31.22 1.20
C THR A 48 -9.83 32.46 0.32
N SER A 49 -8.74 32.55 -0.46
CA SER A 49 -8.48 33.67 -1.39
C SER A 49 -8.86 33.34 -2.84
N GLY A 50 -9.44 32.15 -3.10
CA GLY A 50 -9.81 31.67 -4.44
C GLY A 50 -9.03 30.42 -4.83
N LEU A 51 -8.96 30.17 -6.13
CA LEU A 51 -8.27 29.02 -6.70
C LEU A 51 -6.79 29.28 -6.88
N LYS A 52 -5.95 28.37 -6.41
CA LYS A 52 -4.50 28.37 -6.61
C LYS A 52 -4.09 27.18 -7.45
N GLN A 53 -3.42 27.40 -8.60
CA GLN A 53 -2.94 26.31 -9.44
C GLN A 53 -1.93 25.45 -8.68
N VAL A 54 -2.03 24.14 -8.84
CA VAL A 54 -1.13 23.14 -8.28
C VAL A 54 -0.24 22.58 -9.40
N ASP A 55 1.06 22.63 -9.18
CA ASP A 55 2.07 22.18 -10.14
C ASP A 55 2.56 20.76 -9.86
N VAL A 56 2.62 20.39 -8.56
CA VAL A 56 3.11 19.08 -8.12
C VAL A 56 2.20 18.51 -7.03
N ILE A 57 1.83 17.26 -7.18
CA ILE A 57 1.07 16.50 -6.18
C ILE A 57 1.93 15.35 -5.67
N TYR A 58 2.27 15.35 -4.37
CA TYR A 58 2.77 14.15 -3.71
C TYR A 58 1.58 13.29 -3.32
N ARG A 59 1.40 12.19 -4.06
CA ARG A 59 0.22 11.34 -3.96
C ARG A 59 0.36 10.30 -2.85
N ARG A 60 -0.66 10.26 -1.96
CA ARG A 60 -0.83 9.21 -0.94
C ARG A 60 -2.21 8.52 -1.06
N VAL A 61 -2.86 8.68 -2.20
CA VAL A 61 -4.11 8.00 -2.58
C VAL A 61 -3.76 6.90 -3.58
N ASP A 62 -4.31 5.69 -3.41
CA ASP A 62 -4.04 4.57 -4.31
C ASP A 62 -4.56 4.83 -5.73
N ASP A 63 -3.97 4.13 -6.71
CA ASP A 63 -4.27 4.32 -8.13
C ASP A 63 -5.75 4.21 -8.44
N ASP A 64 -6.43 3.20 -7.91
CA ASP A 64 -7.84 2.94 -8.15
C ASP A 64 -8.75 4.10 -7.71
N PHE A 65 -8.33 4.87 -6.72
CA PHE A 65 -9.14 5.92 -6.12
C PHE A 65 -8.81 7.33 -6.62
N ILE A 66 -7.73 7.51 -7.40
CA ILE A 66 -7.20 8.85 -7.70
C ILE A 66 -8.09 9.66 -8.66
N ASP A 67 -8.76 9.02 -9.61
CA ASP A 67 -9.64 9.68 -10.57
C ASP A 67 -10.89 8.82 -10.86
N PRO A 68 -12.07 9.21 -10.35
CA PRO A 68 -13.29 8.46 -10.55
C PRO A 68 -13.79 8.44 -12.01
N LEU A 69 -13.28 9.30 -12.88
CA LEU A 69 -13.66 9.31 -14.31
C LEU A 69 -12.88 8.27 -15.12
N VAL A 70 -11.77 7.74 -14.57
CA VAL A 70 -10.86 6.85 -15.31
C VAL A 70 -10.73 5.49 -14.64
N PHE A 71 -10.69 5.46 -13.31
CA PHE A 71 -10.50 4.26 -12.52
C PHE A 71 -11.81 3.85 -11.83
N ARG A 72 -11.83 3.86 -10.51
CA ARG A 72 -12.97 3.42 -9.72
C ARG A 72 -14.04 4.52 -9.62
N GLY A 73 -15.17 4.37 -10.32
CA GLY A 73 -16.21 5.39 -10.47
C GLY A 73 -16.97 5.78 -9.20
N ASP A 74 -16.90 4.97 -8.14
CA ASP A 74 -17.47 5.25 -6.81
C ASP A 74 -16.47 5.91 -5.84
N SER A 75 -15.27 6.25 -6.31
CA SER A 75 -14.25 6.89 -5.47
C SER A 75 -14.66 8.30 -5.03
N MET A 76 -14.65 8.51 -3.73
CA MET A 76 -14.82 9.82 -3.09
C MET A 76 -13.50 10.43 -2.60
N LEU A 77 -12.36 9.74 -2.82
CA LEU A 77 -11.05 10.13 -2.30
C LEU A 77 -10.19 10.86 -3.33
N GLY A 78 -10.51 10.68 -4.60
CA GLY A 78 -9.76 11.22 -5.71
C GLY A 78 -10.30 12.54 -6.24
N VAL A 79 -9.74 12.98 -7.36
CA VAL A 79 -10.07 14.24 -8.03
C VAL A 79 -10.52 13.95 -9.46
N PRO A 80 -11.78 14.20 -9.80
CA PRO A 80 -12.27 13.98 -11.16
C PRO A 80 -11.46 14.76 -12.21
N GLY A 81 -10.93 14.03 -13.21
CA GLY A 81 -10.16 14.61 -14.32
C GLY A 81 -8.67 14.81 -14.06
N ILE A 82 -8.16 14.44 -12.87
CA ILE A 82 -6.73 14.61 -12.52
C ILE A 82 -5.82 13.81 -13.47
N TYR A 83 -6.26 12.65 -13.93
CA TYR A 83 -5.52 11.84 -14.88
C TYR A 83 -5.35 12.56 -16.24
N GLY A 84 -6.37 13.30 -16.68
CA GLY A 84 -6.30 14.15 -17.86
C GLY A 84 -5.25 15.26 -17.72
N ALA A 85 -5.23 15.94 -16.57
CA ALA A 85 -4.23 16.97 -16.26
C ALA A 85 -2.81 16.40 -16.23
N TYR A 86 -2.62 15.23 -15.62
CA TYR A 86 -1.34 14.51 -15.59
C TYR A 86 -0.87 14.13 -17.01
N ARG A 87 -1.74 13.53 -17.82
CA ARG A 87 -1.40 13.12 -19.20
C ARG A 87 -1.01 14.27 -20.12
N THR A 88 -1.58 15.43 -19.90
CA THR A 88 -1.25 16.65 -20.66
C THR A 88 0.01 17.37 -20.14
N GLY A 89 0.62 16.88 -19.07
CA GLY A 89 1.82 17.47 -18.50
C GLY A 89 1.58 18.76 -17.70
N ASN A 90 0.33 19.06 -17.34
CA ASN A 90 -0.02 20.28 -16.61
C ASN A 90 0.13 20.15 -15.10
N VAL A 91 0.36 18.94 -14.59
CA VAL A 91 0.68 18.65 -13.18
C VAL A 91 1.63 17.47 -13.13
N ALA A 92 2.62 17.52 -12.25
CA ALA A 92 3.45 16.38 -11.92
C ALA A 92 2.84 15.61 -10.74
N ILE A 93 2.77 14.28 -10.85
CA ILE A 93 2.33 13.42 -9.74
C ILE A 93 3.50 12.59 -9.28
N VAL A 94 3.96 12.85 -8.06
CA VAL A 94 5.01 12.07 -7.39
C VAL A 94 4.38 10.85 -6.73
N ASN A 95 5.04 9.71 -6.79
CA ASN A 95 4.50 8.35 -6.76
C ASN A 95 3.60 8.15 -8.00
N ALA A 96 4.26 8.02 -9.17
CA ALA A 96 3.57 7.90 -10.45
C ALA A 96 2.50 6.81 -10.43
N MET A 97 1.43 7.03 -11.19
CA MET A 97 0.40 6.00 -11.37
C MET A 97 1.01 4.73 -11.97
N GLY A 98 0.56 3.58 -11.50
CA GLY A 98 1.11 2.27 -11.89
C GLY A 98 2.28 1.79 -11.03
N ASN A 99 2.78 2.57 -10.06
CA ASN A 99 3.86 2.14 -9.19
C ASN A 99 3.44 1.16 -8.09
N GLY A 100 2.16 0.85 -7.96
CA GLY A 100 1.64 -0.14 -7.01
C GLY A 100 2.26 -1.55 -7.18
N VAL A 101 2.81 -1.85 -8.36
CA VAL A 101 3.60 -3.08 -8.57
C VAL A 101 4.78 -3.21 -7.60
N ALA A 102 5.33 -2.10 -7.11
CA ALA A 102 6.42 -2.11 -6.13
C ALA A 102 5.97 -2.52 -4.71
N ASP A 103 4.68 -2.36 -4.41
CA ASP A 103 4.07 -2.76 -3.14
C ASP A 103 3.47 -4.17 -3.16
N ASP A 104 3.40 -4.79 -4.35
CA ASP A 104 2.86 -6.13 -4.52
C ASP A 104 3.75 -7.17 -3.85
N LYS A 105 3.17 -7.92 -2.90
CA LYS A 105 3.90 -8.91 -2.11
C LYS A 105 4.37 -10.12 -2.92
N ALA A 106 3.78 -10.39 -4.08
CA ALA A 106 4.29 -11.40 -4.99
C ALA A 106 5.59 -10.93 -5.65
N VAL A 107 5.68 -9.64 -6.04
CA VAL A 107 6.92 -9.05 -6.59
C VAL A 107 8.06 -9.10 -5.58
N TYR A 108 7.78 -8.89 -4.29
CA TYR A 108 8.78 -9.02 -3.22
C TYR A 108 9.52 -10.38 -3.25
N SER A 109 8.85 -11.47 -3.60
CA SER A 109 9.46 -12.80 -3.65
C SER A 109 10.57 -12.91 -4.72
N TYR A 110 10.53 -12.08 -5.76
CA TYR A 110 11.52 -12.05 -6.84
C TYR A 110 12.73 -11.17 -6.55
N VAL A 111 12.67 -10.28 -5.54
CA VAL A 111 13.75 -9.32 -5.27
C VAL A 111 15.12 -9.96 -5.14
N PRO A 112 15.32 -11.09 -4.44
CA PRO A 112 16.64 -11.74 -4.39
C PRO A 112 17.14 -12.20 -5.76
N ALA A 113 16.24 -12.70 -6.60
CA ALA A 113 16.59 -13.10 -7.97
C ALA A 113 16.91 -11.90 -8.87
N MET A 114 16.18 -10.79 -8.70
CA MET A 114 16.45 -9.54 -9.41
C MET A 114 17.82 -8.97 -9.05
N ILE A 115 18.20 -8.99 -7.78
CA ILE A 115 19.52 -8.54 -7.32
C ILE A 115 20.63 -9.35 -8.01
N ARG A 116 20.51 -10.68 -8.01
CA ARG A 116 21.47 -11.54 -8.68
C ARG A 116 21.54 -11.29 -10.17
N TYR A 117 20.37 -11.13 -10.81
CA TYR A 117 20.29 -10.96 -12.26
C TYR A 117 20.84 -9.62 -12.74
N TYR A 118 20.44 -8.51 -12.10
CA TYR A 118 20.79 -7.16 -12.57
C TYR A 118 22.11 -6.67 -12.02
N LEU A 119 22.46 -7.03 -10.77
CA LEU A 119 23.65 -6.53 -10.10
C LEU A 119 24.79 -7.55 -10.07
N ASN A 120 24.50 -8.82 -10.36
CA ASN A 120 25.43 -9.95 -10.19
C ASN A 120 26.00 -10.02 -8.75
N GLU A 121 25.16 -9.73 -7.76
CA GLU A 121 25.50 -9.70 -6.33
C GLU A 121 24.57 -10.62 -5.54
N GLU A 122 25.01 -11.04 -4.35
CA GLU A 122 24.15 -11.70 -3.39
C GLU A 122 23.40 -10.65 -2.53
N PRO A 123 22.12 -10.88 -2.20
CA PRO A 123 21.39 -9.98 -1.32
C PRO A 123 22.06 -9.83 0.06
N ILE A 124 22.31 -8.60 0.47
CA ILE A 124 22.86 -8.28 1.81
C ILE A 124 21.81 -8.60 2.88
N LEU A 125 20.56 -8.15 2.67
CA LEU A 125 19.43 -8.45 3.55
C LEU A 125 18.69 -9.69 3.06
N LYS A 126 18.44 -10.61 3.99
CA LYS A 126 17.65 -11.82 3.68
C LYS A 126 16.17 -11.48 3.64
N ASN A 127 15.52 -11.82 2.54
CA ASN A 127 14.06 -11.76 2.47
C ASN A 127 13.42 -12.85 3.33
N VAL A 128 12.23 -12.56 3.85
CA VAL A 128 11.37 -13.59 4.42
C VAL A 128 10.99 -14.58 3.32
N PRO A 129 11.12 -15.89 3.52
CA PRO A 129 10.63 -16.87 2.55
C PRO A 129 9.17 -16.58 2.20
N THR A 130 8.87 -16.42 0.91
CA THR A 130 7.55 -16.04 0.44
C THR A 130 7.09 -17.04 -0.61
N TYR A 131 5.97 -17.69 -0.34
CA TYR A 131 5.35 -18.69 -1.18
C TYR A 131 4.21 -18.04 -1.98
N GLN A 132 4.32 -18.02 -3.29
CA GLN A 132 3.22 -17.59 -4.18
C GLN A 132 2.22 -18.74 -4.27
N LEU A 133 0.95 -18.48 -3.92
CA LEU A 133 -0.08 -19.54 -3.87
C LEU A 133 -0.69 -19.82 -5.24
N GLU A 134 -0.32 -19.08 -6.26
CA GLU A 134 -0.56 -19.43 -7.66
C GLU A 134 0.08 -20.77 -8.04
N LEU A 135 1.25 -21.08 -7.47
CA LEU A 135 1.98 -22.31 -7.71
C LEU A 135 1.38 -23.46 -6.89
N PRO A 136 0.91 -24.55 -7.55
CA PRO A 136 0.22 -25.65 -6.86
C PRO A 136 1.05 -26.30 -5.75
N GLU A 137 2.36 -26.45 -5.96
CA GLU A 137 3.29 -27.04 -4.99
C GLU A 137 3.41 -26.17 -3.73
N ASN A 138 3.46 -24.83 -3.88
CA ASN A 138 3.48 -23.90 -2.75
C ASN A 138 2.15 -23.93 -1.99
N ARG A 139 1.04 -23.96 -2.73
CA ARG A 139 -0.31 -24.02 -2.15
C ARG A 139 -0.49 -25.28 -1.29
N LYS A 140 -0.07 -26.44 -1.81
CA LYS A 140 -0.10 -27.69 -1.06
C LYS A 140 0.73 -27.61 0.22
N LEU A 141 1.99 -27.17 0.12
CA LEU A 141 2.89 -26.99 1.27
C LEU A 141 2.28 -26.08 2.34
N VAL A 142 1.70 -24.96 1.91
CA VAL A 142 1.11 -23.96 2.81
C VAL A 142 -0.14 -24.52 3.49
N PHE A 143 -1.02 -25.20 2.77
CA PHE A 143 -2.23 -25.78 3.33
C PHE A 143 -1.95 -26.88 4.36
N GLU A 144 -0.89 -27.66 4.16
CA GLU A 144 -0.43 -28.66 5.13
C GLU A 144 0.16 -28.04 6.40
N ASN A 145 0.58 -26.76 6.34
CA ASN A 145 1.30 -26.07 7.43
C ASN A 145 0.66 -24.74 7.84
N MET A 146 -0.64 -24.52 7.56
CA MET A 146 -1.28 -23.22 7.76
C MET A 146 -1.08 -22.63 9.15
N ASN A 147 -1.07 -23.46 10.20
CA ASN A 147 -0.86 -23.04 11.59
C ASN A 147 0.51 -22.37 11.86
N LYS A 148 1.47 -22.54 10.94
CA LYS A 148 2.81 -21.95 11.01
C LYS A 148 3.02 -20.82 10.00
N MET A 149 1.99 -20.45 9.27
CA MET A 149 2.07 -19.48 8.17
C MET A 149 1.24 -18.23 8.46
N VAL A 150 1.66 -17.14 7.83
CA VAL A 150 0.84 -15.94 7.64
C VAL A 150 0.47 -15.88 6.17
N ILE A 151 -0.81 -15.95 5.86
CA ILE A 151 -1.33 -15.85 4.49
C ILE A 151 -1.83 -14.42 4.29
N LYS A 152 -1.49 -13.80 3.17
CA LYS A 152 -1.78 -12.40 2.89
C LYS A 152 -2.23 -12.22 1.44
N LYS A 153 -3.14 -11.28 1.21
CA LYS A 153 -3.38 -10.79 -0.16
C LYS A 153 -2.16 -10.00 -0.66
N THR A 154 -1.87 -10.12 -1.95
CA THR A 154 -0.72 -9.49 -2.60
C THR A 154 -0.80 -7.97 -2.60
N ASN A 155 -1.98 -7.42 -2.84
CA ASN A 155 -2.26 -6.00 -3.06
C ASN A 155 -2.95 -5.27 -1.90
N GLU A 156 -3.23 -5.94 -0.78
CA GLU A 156 -3.88 -5.33 0.38
C GLU A 156 -2.86 -4.83 1.41
N SER A 157 -3.24 -3.86 2.23
CA SER A 157 -2.44 -3.26 3.29
C SER A 157 -3.23 -3.20 4.61
N GLY A 158 -2.60 -2.76 5.71
CA GLY A 158 -3.29 -2.54 6.99
C GLY A 158 -3.80 -3.81 7.68
N GLY A 159 -3.36 -5.01 7.28
CA GLY A 159 -3.81 -6.29 7.85
C GLY A 159 -5.12 -6.82 7.27
N TYR A 160 -5.72 -6.14 6.30
CA TYR A 160 -6.88 -6.65 5.58
C TYR A 160 -6.50 -7.86 4.72
N GLY A 161 -7.41 -8.85 4.64
CA GLY A 161 -7.18 -10.07 3.86
C GLY A 161 -5.98 -10.89 4.35
N MET A 162 -5.68 -10.88 5.66
CA MET A 162 -4.57 -11.59 6.28
C MET A 162 -5.05 -12.63 7.27
N LEU A 163 -4.46 -13.82 7.23
CA LEU A 163 -4.63 -14.90 8.20
C LEU A 163 -3.31 -15.16 8.92
N ILE A 164 -3.31 -15.07 10.24
CA ILE A 164 -2.20 -15.54 11.07
C ILE A 164 -2.56 -16.93 11.58
N GLY A 165 -1.97 -17.97 10.99
CA GLY A 165 -2.40 -19.35 11.21
C GLY A 165 -2.32 -19.82 12.66
N SER A 166 -1.35 -19.33 13.45
CA SER A 166 -1.23 -19.68 14.87
C SER A 166 -2.35 -19.09 15.75
N ALA A 167 -3.05 -18.07 15.27
CA ALA A 167 -4.13 -17.40 15.99
C ALA A 167 -5.51 -17.68 15.37
N ALA A 168 -5.55 -18.41 14.25
CA ALA A 168 -6.78 -18.68 13.50
C ALA A 168 -7.50 -19.93 14.02
N THR A 169 -8.82 -19.88 13.99
CA THR A 169 -9.67 -21.06 14.20
C THR A 169 -9.68 -21.98 12.97
N GLU A 170 -10.04 -23.25 13.14
CA GLU A 170 -10.17 -24.21 12.01
C GLU A 170 -11.16 -23.68 10.96
N LYS A 171 -12.25 -23.06 11.38
CA LYS A 171 -13.22 -22.45 10.47
C LYS A 171 -12.61 -21.36 9.61
N GLN A 172 -11.84 -20.45 10.22
CA GLN A 172 -11.15 -19.38 9.49
C GLN A 172 -10.11 -19.93 8.52
N MET A 173 -9.37 -20.97 8.91
CA MET A 173 -8.42 -21.63 8.02
C MET A 173 -9.12 -22.25 6.80
N GLU A 174 -10.28 -22.87 7.01
CA GLU A 174 -11.03 -23.45 5.89
C GLU A 174 -11.63 -22.38 4.96
N GLU A 175 -12.18 -21.29 5.52
CA GLU A 175 -12.66 -20.16 4.73
C GLU A 175 -11.53 -19.55 3.89
N PHE A 176 -10.31 -19.44 4.45
CA PHE A 176 -9.15 -18.96 3.72
C PHE A 176 -8.66 -19.92 2.64
N LYS A 177 -8.72 -21.24 2.87
CA LYS A 177 -8.41 -22.21 1.81
C LYS A 177 -9.33 -22.04 0.61
N VAL A 178 -10.63 -21.93 0.84
CA VAL A 178 -11.62 -21.69 -0.22
C VAL A 178 -11.31 -20.41 -0.97
N ALA A 179 -11.04 -19.32 -0.25
CA ALA A 179 -10.72 -18.03 -0.87
C ALA A 179 -9.42 -18.06 -1.69
N VAL A 180 -8.40 -18.79 -1.22
CA VAL A 180 -7.14 -19.00 -1.96
C VAL A 180 -7.34 -19.89 -3.18
N GLU A 181 -8.18 -20.92 -3.10
CA GLU A 181 -8.47 -21.80 -4.25
C GLU A 181 -9.26 -21.07 -5.34
N ASP A 182 -10.13 -20.14 -4.94
CA ASP A 182 -10.93 -19.33 -5.86
C ASP A 182 -10.08 -18.29 -6.63
N ASP A 183 -9.09 -17.68 -5.96
CA ASP A 183 -8.17 -16.70 -6.56
C ASP A 183 -6.73 -16.86 -6.05
N PRO A 184 -6.02 -17.95 -6.42
CA PRO A 184 -4.71 -18.29 -5.88
C PRO A 184 -3.62 -17.26 -6.21
N ARG A 185 -3.76 -16.51 -7.31
CA ARG A 185 -2.81 -15.48 -7.73
C ARG A 185 -2.76 -14.29 -6.78
N SER A 186 -3.87 -13.99 -6.14
CA SER A 186 -3.99 -12.85 -5.21
C SER A 186 -3.45 -13.14 -3.82
N TYR A 187 -2.81 -14.29 -3.59
CA TYR A 187 -2.32 -14.63 -2.26
C TYR A 187 -0.87 -15.09 -2.25
N ILE A 188 -0.19 -14.71 -1.17
CA ILE A 188 1.12 -15.24 -0.77
C ILE A 188 1.05 -15.78 0.66
N ALA A 189 2.01 -16.64 1.01
CA ALA A 189 2.21 -17.06 2.38
C ALA A 189 3.66 -16.87 2.81
N GLN A 190 3.85 -16.61 4.08
CA GLN A 190 5.16 -16.46 4.72
C GLN A 190 5.17 -17.25 6.03
N PRO A 191 6.28 -17.85 6.44
CA PRO A 191 6.40 -18.43 7.77
C PRO A 191 6.18 -17.37 8.86
N ILE A 192 5.56 -17.76 9.96
CA ILE A 192 5.48 -16.90 11.14
C ILE A 192 6.89 -16.65 11.67
N ILE A 193 7.23 -15.38 11.83
CA ILE A 193 8.52 -14.96 12.38
C ILE A 193 8.33 -14.61 13.85
N SER A 194 9.19 -15.18 14.70
CA SER A 194 9.30 -14.75 16.09
C SER A 194 10.00 -13.39 16.14
N LEU A 195 9.26 -12.37 16.52
CA LEU A 195 9.83 -11.02 16.69
C LEU A 195 10.71 -10.98 17.93
N SER A 196 11.77 -10.19 17.88
CA SER A 196 12.54 -9.85 19.06
C SER A 196 11.69 -9.05 20.04
N SER A 197 11.88 -9.26 21.32
CA SER A 197 11.23 -8.48 22.35
C SER A 197 12.26 -7.58 23.05
N ALA A 198 11.79 -6.40 23.50
CA ALA A 198 12.58 -5.48 24.30
C ALA A 198 11.97 -5.34 25.72
N PRO A 199 12.79 -5.12 26.76
CA PRO A 199 12.25 -4.86 28.08
C PRO A 199 11.58 -3.47 28.10
N CYS A 200 10.28 -3.44 28.36
CA CYS A 200 9.47 -2.22 28.44
C CYS A 200 8.94 -2.06 29.86
N TYR A 201 9.06 -0.85 30.43
CA TYR A 201 8.50 -0.53 31.73
C TYR A 201 7.07 -0.02 31.56
N ILE A 202 6.08 -0.82 31.99
CA ILE A 202 4.65 -0.52 31.83
C ILE A 202 3.94 -0.75 33.15
N ASN A 203 3.21 0.26 33.62
CA ASN A 203 2.43 0.20 34.86
C ASN A 203 3.23 -0.28 36.09
N GLY A 204 4.48 0.17 36.23
CA GLY A 204 5.33 -0.19 37.35
C GLY A 204 6.03 -1.55 37.25
N ILE A 205 5.87 -2.27 36.12
CA ILE A 205 6.42 -3.61 35.92
C ILE A 205 7.25 -3.64 34.63
N LEU A 206 8.40 -4.30 34.70
CA LEU A 206 9.23 -4.57 33.51
C LEU A 206 8.65 -5.80 32.77
N GLN A 207 8.27 -5.61 31.52
CA GLN A 207 7.67 -6.65 30.66
C GLN A 207 8.41 -6.73 29.32
N ALA A 208 8.50 -7.93 28.76
CA ALA A 208 8.93 -8.11 27.38
C ALA A 208 7.78 -7.70 26.42
N ARG A 209 8.09 -6.87 25.42
CA ARG A 209 7.18 -6.46 24.36
C ARG A 209 7.90 -6.50 23.01
#